data_9dab4ae207794ee3e992a9d521fbdbe5
#
_entry.id   9dab4ae207794ee3e992a9d521fbdbe5
#
_cell.length_a   1.000
_cell.length_b   1.000
_cell.length_c   1.000
_cell.angle_alpha   90.00
_cell.angle_beta   90.00
_cell.angle_gamma   90.00
#
_symmetry.space_group_name_H-M   'P 1'
#
loop_
_entity.id
_entity.type
_entity.pdbx_description
1 polymer ?
#
loop_
_entity_poly.entity_id
_entity_poly.type
_entity_poly.pdbx_seq_one_letter_code
_entity_poly.pdbx_strand_id
1 'polypeptide(L)'
;MLDVEKIRQDFPMLNGATMHGQPLIYFDNGATTLKPQCVIDAVCNYLTNYSGNAHRGDYDLSHDVDTQFEKTRDLVAKLINCDRKEVVYTYGSTDGLNMIAFGYGMTHLDEGDEILLTVAEHASNTLPWFEVCDTVGSTVKYIDLDDEGRLTVANVLKAISDKTKIISIAQVSNVLGFDGPIKEICQIAHERGIIVCVDGAQSIPHELSLIHISE
;
A
#
# COMPACT_ATOMS: atom_id res chain seq x y z
N MET A 1 20.42 -13.19 -16.42
CA MET A 1 20.43 -11.72 -16.60
C MET A 1 19.08 -11.35 -17.20
N LEU A 2 18.44 -10.31 -16.69
CA LEU A 2 17.13 -9.85 -17.16
C LEU A 2 17.28 -9.31 -18.59
N ASP A 3 16.42 -9.75 -19.53
CA ASP A 3 16.40 -9.22 -20.89
C ASP A 3 15.57 -7.94 -20.94
N VAL A 4 16.23 -6.80 -20.65
CA VAL A 4 15.61 -5.50 -20.52
C VAL A 4 14.94 -5.06 -21.84
N GLU A 5 15.57 -5.33 -22.97
CA GLU A 5 15.04 -4.93 -24.29
C GLU A 5 13.74 -5.69 -24.61
N LYS A 6 13.68 -6.96 -24.26
CA LYS A 6 12.46 -7.76 -24.42
C LYS A 6 11.34 -7.25 -23.51
N ILE A 7 11.64 -6.96 -22.22
CA ILE A 7 10.64 -6.46 -21.26
C ILE A 7 10.12 -5.08 -21.68
N ARG A 8 11.01 -4.20 -22.20
CA ARG A 8 10.60 -2.87 -22.69
C ARG A 8 9.56 -2.95 -23.79
N GLN A 9 9.58 -4.00 -24.62
CA GLN A 9 8.60 -4.20 -25.71
C GLN A 9 7.17 -4.38 -25.20
N ASP A 10 6.99 -4.85 -23.95
CA ASP A 10 5.68 -4.99 -23.33
C ASP A 10 5.05 -3.64 -22.93
N PHE A 11 5.83 -2.56 -22.93
CA PHE A 11 5.39 -1.22 -22.52
C PHE A 11 5.29 -0.26 -23.72
N PRO A 12 4.10 -0.02 -24.27
CA PRO A 12 3.93 0.81 -25.47
C PRO A 12 4.54 2.21 -25.38
N MET A 13 4.48 2.83 -24.21
CA MET A 13 5.07 4.17 -24.00
C MET A 13 6.61 4.19 -24.12
N LEU A 14 7.27 3.03 -24.01
CA LEU A 14 8.73 2.95 -24.17
C LEU A 14 9.13 2.59 -25.61
N ASN A 15 8.16 2.21 -26.46
CA ASN A 15 8.38 1.79 -27.84
C ASN A 15 8.20 2.97 -28.79
N GLY A 16 9.30 3.66 -29.09
CA GLY A 16 9.33 4.77 -30.03
C GLY A 16 8.75 6.09 -29.54
N ALA A 17 8.32 6.15 -28.26
CA ALA A 17 7.86 7.42 -27.69
C ALA A 17 9.04 8.40 -27.56
N THR A 18 8.79 9.63 -27.97
CA THR A 18 9.78 10.72 -27.87
C THR A 18 9.17 11.90 -27.12
N MET A 19 10.01 12.60 -26.37
CA MET A 19 9.68 13.89 -25.79
C MET A 19 10.61 14.95 -26.36
N HIS A 20 10.04 15.95 -27.02
CA HIS A 20 10.80 16.99 -27.73
C HIS A 20 11.82 16.42 -28.75
N GLY A 21 11.46 15.32 -29.43
CA GLY A 21 12.31 14.65 -30.42
C GLY A 21 13.45 13.79 -29.85
N GLN A 22 13.50 13.61 -28.53
CA GLN A 22 14.44 12.72 -27.85
C GLN A 22 13.75 11.46 -27.37
N PRO A 23 14.43 10.29 -27.27
CA PRO A 23 13.86 9.07 -26.69
C PRO A 23 13.35 9.33 -25.27
N LEU A 24 12.19 8.75 -24.94
CA LEU A 24 11.63 8.85 -23.59
C LEU A 24 12.52 8.13 -22.57
N ILE A 25 13.00 8.85 -21.59
CA ILE A 25 13.64 8.33 -20.37
C ILE A 25 12.67 8.59 -19.21
N TYR A 26 12.19 7.52 -18.56
CA TYR A 26 11.15 7.62 -17.54
C TYR A 26 11.64 7.05 -16.21
N PHE A 27 11.71 7.91 -15.17
CA PHE A 27 12.15 7.55 -13.81
C PHE A 27 11.11 7.86 -12.73
N ASP A 28 9.86 8.17 -13.12
CA ASP A 28 8.81 8.56 -12.18
C ASP A 28 7.81 7.42 -11.90
N ASN A 29 8.29 6.17 -11.88
CA ASN A 29 7.43 5.01 -11.57
C ASN A 29 6.89 5.02 -10.13
N GLY A 30 7.58 5.70 -9.20
CA GLY A 30 7.10 5.89 -7.82
C GLY A 30 5.79 6.67 -7.74
N ALA A 31 5.59 7.64 -8.64
CA ALA A 31 4.35 8.38 -8.74
C ALA A 31 3.33 7.68 -9.65
N THR A 32 3.76 7.19 -10.81
CA THR A 32 2.87 6.53 -11.79
C THR A 32 3.64 5.50 -12.60
N THR A 33 3.32 4.24 -12.43
CA THR A 33 3.90 3.13 -13.21
C THR A 33 3.33 3.10 -14.63
N LEU A 34 4.20 2.96 -15.63
CA LEU A 34 3.78 2.74 -17.02
C LEU A 34 2.99 1.43 -17.13
N LYS A 35 2.00 1.41 -18.01
CA LYS A 35 1.11 0.24 -18.18
C LYS A 35 1.63 -0.69 -19.28
N PRO A 36 1.84 -1.98 -19.01
CA PRO A 36 2.15 -2.95 -20.04
C PRO A 36 0.93 -3.18 -20.95
N GLN A 37 1.18 -3.65 -22.17
CA GLN A 37 0.15 -3.88 -23.18
C GLN A 37 -0.96 -4.80 -22.66
N CYS A 38 -0.63 -5.85 -21.92
CA CYS A 38 -1.61 -6.79 -21.38
C CYS A 38 -2.63 -6.12 -20.43
N VAL A 39 -2.23 -5.09 -19.67
CA VAL A 39 -3.14 -4.33 -18.82
C VAL A 39 -4.06 -3.43 -19.66
N ILE A 40 -3.50 -2.78 -20.68
CA ILE A 40 -4.27 -1.95 -21.62
C ILE A 40 -5.32 -2.81 -22.32
N ASP A 41 -4.93 -3.98 -22.83
CA ASP A 41 -5.82 -4.92 -23.53
C ASP A 41 -6.93 -5.43 -22.59
N ALA A 42 -6.62 -5.75 -21.34
CA ALA A 42 -7.60 -6.20 -20.35
C ALA A 42 -8.64 -5.09 -20.05
N VAL A 43 -8.21 -3.84 -19.89
CA VAL A 43 -9.13 -2.69 -19.68
C VAL A 43 -9.99 -2.47 -20.92
N CYS A 44 -9.41 -2.47 -22.12
CA CYS A 44 -10.15 -2.32 -23.38
C CYS A 44 -11.16 -3.46 -23.57
N ASN A 45 -10.77 -4.70 -23.27
CA ASN A 45 -11.65 -5.87 -23.36
C ASN A 45 -12.83 -5.76 -22.37
N TYR A 46 -12.58 -5.35 -21.13
CA TYR A 46 -13.65 -5.09 -20.16
C TYR A 46 -14.64 -4.05 -20.69
N LEU A 47 -14.14 -2.89 -21.12
CA LEU A 47 -15.01 -1.79 -21.60
C LEU A 47 -15.79 -2.15 -22.86
N THR A 48 -15.25 -3.01 -23.72
CA THR A 48 -15.88 -3.39 -25.00
C THR A 48 -16.84 -4.56 -24.87
N ASN A 49 -16.49 -5.55 -24.04
CA ASN A 49 -17.17 -6.85 -24.04
C ASN A 49 -17.81 -7.23 -22.72
N TYR A 50 -17.38 -6.65 -21.58
CA TYR A 50 -17.75 -7.10 -20.24
C TYR A 50 -18.22 -6.00 -19.31
N SER A 51 -18.63 -4.83 -19.80
CA SER A 51 -19.08 -3.71 -18.96
C SER A 51 -20.37 -4.03 -18.17
N GLY A 52 -20.34 -5.09 -17.39
CA GLY A 52 -21.42 -5.49 -16.48
C GLY A 52 -21.19 -4.93 -15.06
N ASN A 53 -22.29 -4.91 -14.28
CA ASN A 53 -22.21 -4.51 -12.88
C ASN A 53 -21.96 -5.74 -11.99
N ALA A 54 -20.79 -5.79 -11.36
CA ALA A 54 -20.43 -6.87 -10.46
C ALA A 54 -21.40 -6.98 -9.28
N HIS A 55 -21.75 -8.22 -8.90
CA HIS A 55 -22.61 -8.58 -7.75
C HIS A 55 -24.05 -7.99 -7.76
N ARG A 56 -24.52 -7.53 -8.90
CA ARG A 56 -25.84 -6.84 -9.01
C ARG A 56 -26.76 -7.38 -10.08
N GLY A 57 -26.33 -8.28 -10.93
CA GLY A 57 -27.12 -8.82 -12.04
C GLY A 57 -27.28 -10.33 -11.96
N ASP A 58 -28.44 -10.81 -12.45
CA ASP A 58 -28.75 -12.23 -12.58
C ASP A 58 -28.83 -12.59 -14.07
N TYR A 59 -27.72 -12.35 -14.78
CA TYR A 59 -27.56 -12.64 -16.22
C TYR A 59 -26.09 -12.96 -16.53
N ASP A 60 -25.85 -13.68 -17.62
CA ASP A 60 -24.54 -14.26 -17.96
C ASP A 60 -23.39 -13.26 -17.91
N LEU A 61 -23.56 -12.07 -18.49
CA LEU A 61 -22.52 -11.05 -18.49
C LEU A 61 -22.12 -10.59 -17.06
N SER A 62 -23.10 -10.47 -16.14
CA SER A 62 -22.84 -10.14 -14.74
C SER A 62 -22.07 -11.26 -14.03
N HIS A 63 -22.43 -12.52 -14.28
CA HIS A 63 -21.73 -13.67 -13.74
C HIS A 63 -20.28 -13.78 -14.25
N ASP A 64 -20.04 -13.44 -15.52
CA ASP A 64 -18.68 -13.38 -16.08
C ASP A 64 -17.83 -12.31 -15.38
N VAL A 65 -18.39 -11.13 -15.15
CA VAL A 65 -17.74 -10.05 -14.42
C VAL A 65 -17.45 -10.46 -12.97
N ASP A 66 -18.42 -11.04 -12.28
CA ASP A 66 -18.26 -11.55 -10.91
C ASP A 66 -17.13 -12.58 -10.82
N THR A 67 -17.13 -13.51 -11.77
CA THR A 67 -16.07 -14.54 -11.84
C THR A 67 -14.67 -13.93 -11.97
N GLN A 68 -14.51 -12.94 -12.84
CA GLN A 68 -13.21 -12.28 -13.02
C GLN A 68 -12.83 -11.45 -11.79
N PHE A 69 -13.79 -10.76 -11.19
CA PHE A 69 -13.58 -9.96 -9.99
C PHE A 69 -13.09 -10.83 -8.81
N GLU A 70 -13.79 -11.95 -8.55
CA GLU A 70 -13.43 -12.88 -7.47
C GLU A 70 -12.12 -13.63 -7.74
N LYS A 71 -11.86 -14.01 -8.99
CA LYS A 71 -10.57 -14.58 -9.39
C LYS A 71 -9.41 -13.61 -9.16
N THR A 72 -9.61 -12.32 -9.40
CA THR A 72 -8.60 -11.29 -9.10
C THR A 72 -8.34 -11.20 -7.60
N ARG A 73 -9.39 -11.29 -6.77
CA ARG A 73 -9.27 -11.35 -5.32
C ARG A 73 -8.41 -12.54 -4.85
N ASP A 74 -8.64 -13.72 -5.42
CA ASP A 74 -7.85 -14.93 -5.11
C ASP A 74 -6.37 -14.76 -5.50
N LEU A 75 -6.10 -14.11 -6.65
CA LEU A 75 -4.72 -13.83 -7.09
C LEU A 75 -4.02 -12.82 -6.18
N VAL A 76 -4.72 -11.77 -5.73
CA VAL A 76 -4.17 -10.80 -4.78
C VAL A 76 -3.91 -11.46 -3.43
N ALA A 77 -4.88 -12.21 -2.90
CA ALA A 77 -4.71 -12.95 -1.64
C ALA A 77 -3.48 -13.87 -1.68
N LYS A 78 -3.29 -14.60 -2.77
CA LYS A 78 -2.10 -15.43 -2.97
C LYS A 78 -0.80 -14.61 -3.07
N LEU A 79 -0.84 -13.45 -3.74
CA LEU A 79 0.32 -12.58 -3.89
C LEU A 79 0.82 -12.04 -2.55
N ILE A 80 -0.11 -11.60 -1.70
CA ILE A 80 0.21 -11.01 -0.39
C ILE A 80 0.10 -12.02 0.77
N ASN A 81 -0.16 -13.30 0.47
CA ASN A 81 -0.25 -14.42 1.43
C ASN A 81 -1.29 -14.21 2.54
N CYS A 82 -2.50 -13.80 2.18
CA CYS A 82 -3.62 -13.65 3.13
C CYS A 82 -4.83 -14.49 2.73
N ASP A 83 -5.84 -14.55 3.60
CA ASP A 83 -7.14 -15.10 3.24
C ASP A 83 -7.86 -14.15 2.27
N ARG A 84 -8.55 -14.68 1.26
CA ARG A 84 -9.31 -13.88 0.29
C ARG A 84 -10.31 -12.91 0.93
N LYS A 85 -10.87 -13.25 2.09
CA LYS A 85 -11.81 -12.39 2.83
C LYS A 85 -11.14 -11.15 3.44
N GLU A 86 -9.81 -11.14 3.55
CA GLU A 86 -9.00 -10.03 4.06
C GLU A 86 -8.61 -9.03 2.95
N VAL A 87 -8.87 -9.38 1.68
CA VAL A 87 -8.64 -8.49 0.55
C VAL A 87 -9.81 -7.52 0.37
N VAL A 88 -9.54 -6.24 0.51
CA VAL A 88 -10.52 -5.17 0.27
C VAL A 88 -10.02 -4.30 -0.87
N TYR A 89 -10.86 -4.08 -1.89
CA TYR A 89 -10.56 -3.18 -2.99
C TYR A 89 -10.87 -1.74 -2.61
N THR A 90 -9.92 -0.85 -2.89
CA THR A 90 -10.04 0.59 -2.66
C THR A 90 -9.61 1.36 -3.91
N TYR A 91 -9.79 2.67 -3.92
CA TYR A 91 -9.34 3.54 -5.01
C TYR A 91 -7.83 3.87 -4.94
N GLY A 92 -7.10 3.21 -4.07
CA GLY A 92 -5.66 3.36 -3.88
C GLY A 92 -5.28 3.39 -2.41
N SER A 93 -3.95 3.47 -2.12
CA SER A 93 -3.43 3.45 -0.75
C SER A 93 -4.01 4.57 0.12
N THR A 94 -4.21 5.76 -0.44
CA THR A 94 -4.84 6.88 0.29
C THR A 94 -6.21 6.51 0.83
N ASP A 95 -7.06 5.88 0.01
CA ASP A 95 -8.40 5.44 0.43
C ASP A 95 -8.31 4.35 1.50
N GLY A 96 -7.43 3.35 1.30
CA GLY A 96 -7.19 2.28 2.27
C GLY A 96 -6.70 2.80 3.62
N LEU A 97 -5.73 3.71 3.64
CA LEU A 97 -5.20 4.31 4.87
C LEU A 97 -6.26 5.16 5.60
N ASN A 98 -7.07 5.92 4.84
CA ASN A 98 -8.22 6.63 5.41
C ASN A 98 -9.26 5.66 6.01
N MET A 99 -9.56 4.54 5.32
CA MET A 99 -10.47 3.53 5.86
C MET A 99 -9.98 2.96 7.20
N ILE A 100 -8.68 2.70 7.33
CA ILE A 100 -8.08 2.21 8.58
C ILE A 100 -8.15 3.31 9.65
N ALA A 101 -7.72 4.52 9.35
CA ALA A 101 -7.69 5.61 10.32
C ALA A 101 -9.10 5.94 10.82
N PHE A 102 -10.05 6.22 9.92
CA PHE A 102 -11.41 6.60 10.32
C PHE A 102 -12.27 5.42 10.73
N GLY A 103 -12.09 4.23 10.14
CA GLY A 103 -12.85 3.03 10.51
C GLY A 103 -12.37 2.42 11.83
N TYR A 104 -11.08 2.14 11.93
CA TYR A 104 -10.49 1.52 13.12
C TYR A 104 -10.08 2.54 14.17
N GLY A 105 -9.33 3.58 13.79
CA GLY A 105 -8.80 4.57 14.72
C GLY A 105 -9.89 5.28 15.52
N MET A 106 -10.93 5.78 14.86
CA MET A 106 -12.07 6.46 15.53
C MET A 106 -12.85 5.59 16.52
N THR A 107 -12.74 4.26 16.40
CA THR A 107 -13.53 3.32 17.22
C THR A 107 -12.72 2.59 18.27
N HIS A 108 -11.38 2.64 18.22
CA HIS A 108 -10.49 1.86 19.09
C HIS A 108 -9.42 2.70 19.79
N LEU A 109 -9.36 3.99 19.51
CA LEU A 109 -8.48 4.92 20.22
C LEU A 109 -9.29 5.75 21.20
N ASP A 110 -8.69 5.98 22.36
CA ASP A 110 -9.23 6.81 23.43
C ASP A 110 -8.36 8.05 23.66
N GLU A 111 -8.87 8.99 24.48
CA GLU A 111 -8.13 10.18 24.88
C GLU A 111 -6.80 9.81 25.57
N GLY A 112 -5.73 10.36 25.07
CA GLY A 112 -4.37 10.15 25.58
C GLY A 112 -3.64 8.94 25.00
N ASP A 113 -4.27 8.15 24.15
CA ASP A 113 -3.58 7.11 23.37
C ASP A 113 -2.59 7.72 22.35
N GLU A 114 -1.61 6.93 21.92
CA GLU A 114 -0.55 7.37 21.03
C GLU A 114 -0.50 6.55 19.74
N ILE A 115 -0.33 7.26 18.62
CA ILE A 115 -0.06 6.71 17.31
C ILE A 115 1.38 7.06 16.93
N LEU A 116 2.17 6.08 16.56
CA LEU A 116 3.54 6.30 16.09
C LEU A 116 3.61 6.33 14.56
N LEU A 117 4.22 7.35 14.03
CA LEU A 117 4.55 7.54 12.62
C LEU A 117 6.05 7.79 12.47
N THR A 118 6.58 7.77 11.25
CA THR A 118 7.89 8.36 10.94
C THR A 118 7.73 9.69 10.23
N VAL A 119 8.77 10.52 10.22
CA VAL A 119 8.79 11.76 9.41
C VAL A 119 8.91 11.48 7.91
N ALA A 120 9.19 10.24 7.52
CA ALA A 120 9.33 9.80 6.14
C ALA A 120 8.03 9.24 5.53
N GLU A 121 6.89 9.35 6.25
CA GLU A 121 5.60 8.89 5.77
C GLU A 121 5.07 9.77 4.63
N HIS A 122 4.36 9.15 3.70
CA HIS A 122 3.57 9.88 2.73
C HIS A 122 2.40 10.60 3.45
N ALA A 123 1.99 11.77 2.94
CA ALA A 123 0.88 12.54 3.51
C ALA A 123 -0.40 11.71 3.71
N SER A 124 -0.67 10.75 2.83
CA SER A 124 -1.80 9.81 2.94
C SER A 124 -1.75 8.95 4.20
N ASN A 125 -0.55 8.66 4.74
CA ASN A 125 -0.36 7.90 5.96
C ASN A 125 -0.17 8.80 7.20
N THR A 126 -0.23 10.11 7.05
CA THR A 126 -0.05 11.07 8.16
C THR A 126 -1.33 11.85 8.46
N LEU A 127 -1.91 12.47 7.42
CA LEU A 127 -3.02 13.41 7.60
C LEU A 127 -4.28 12.79 8.21
N PRO A 128 -4.71 11.56 7.84
CA PRO A 128 -5.88 10.96 8.47
C PRO A 128 -5.72 10.75 9.98
N TRP A 129 -4.51 10.45 10.44
CA TRP A 129 -4.23 10.26 11.86
C TRP A 129 -4.31 11.57 12.65
N PHE A 130 -3.95 12.71 12.07
CA PHE A 130 -4.16 14.01 12.73
C PHE A 130 -5.64 14.29 12.96
N GLU A 131 -6.51 14.07 11.95
CA GLU A 131 -7.95 14.23 12.09
C GLU A 131 -8.55 13.29 13.16
N VAL A 132 -8.09 12.04 13.20
CA VAL A 132 -8.49 11.07 14.22
C VAL A 132 -8.06 11.57 15.59
N CYS A 133 -6.81 11.99 15.75
CA CYS A 133 -6.28 12.47 17.02
C CYS A 133 -7.04 13.70 17.54
N ASP A 134 -7.31 14.66 16.67
CA ASP A 134 -8.07 15.87 17.02
C ASP A 134 -9.51 15.53 17.46
N THR A 135 -10.09 14.45 16.91
CA THR A 135 -11.46 14.04 17.24
C THR A 135 -11.55 13.23 18.52
N VAL A 136 -10.62 12.27 18.74
CA VAL A 136 -10.71 11.35 19.90
C VAL A 136 -9.83 11.76 21.07
N GLY A 137 -8.99 12.79 20.93
CA GLY A 137 -8.07 13.24 21.97
C GLY A 137 -6.81 12.40 22.10
N SER A 138 -6.48 11.57 21.10
CA SER A 138 -5.21 10.84 21.02
C SER A 138 -4.09 11.74 20.46
N THR A 139 -2.87 11.23 20.33
CA THR A 139 -1.71 12.04 19.93
C THR A 139 -0.84 11.28 18.92
N VAL A 140 -0.44 11.97 17.86
CA VAL A 140 0.62 11.47 16.97
C VAL A 140 1.98 11.78 17.58
N LYS A 141 2.84 10.75 17.63
CA LYS A 141 4.27 10.88 17.95
C LYS A 141 5.11 10.36 16.81
N TYR A 142 6.31 10.90 16.69
CA TYR A 142 7.23 10.50 15.63
C TYR A 142 8.32 9.59 16.16
N ILE A 143 8.60 8.54 15.38
CA ILE A 143 9.78 7.70 15.53
C ILE A 143 10.94 8.41 14.83
N ASP A 144 12.02 8.66 15.54
CA ASP A 144 13.22 9.22 14.96
C ASP A 144 13.81 8.26 13.92
N LEU A 145 14.38 8.78 12.85
CA LEU A 145 15.22 8.03 11.93
C LEU A 145 16.68 8.10 12.43
N ASP A 146 17.51 7.17 11.95
CA ASP A 146 18.95 7.24 12.24
C ASP A 146 19.65 8.34 11.41
N ASP A 147 20.96 8.49 11.60
CA ASP A 147 21.76 9.53 10.91
C ASP A 147 21.81 9.34 9.38
N GLU A 148 21.46 8.14 8.87
CA GLU A 148 21.33 7.82 7.44
C GLU A 148 19.90 8.00 6.92
N GLY A 149 18.98 8.44 7.75
CA GLY A 149 17.57 8.62 7.43
C GLY A 149 16.77 7.32 7.39
N ARG A 150 17.21 6.25 8.08
CA ARG A 150 16.57 4.93 8.07
C ARG A 150 15.77 4.69 9.33
N LEU A 151 14.66 3.98 9.18
CA LEU A 151 13.91 3.43 10.30
C LEU A 151 14.66 2.24 10.89
N THR A 152 14.86 2.23 12.20
CA THR A 152 15.52 1.13 12.92
C THR A 152 14.64 0.59 14.03
N VAL A 153 14.80 -0.70 14.36
CA VAL A 153 14.12 -1.34 15.51
C VAL A 153 14.43 -0.59 16.81
N ALA A 154 15.67 -0.12 16.99
CA ALA A 154 16.07 0.60 18.19
C ALA A 154 15.30 1.91 18.36
N ASN A 155 15.07 2.65 17.27
CA ASN A 155 14.30 3.90 17.32
C ASN A 155 12.82 3.65 17.57
N VAL A 156 12.25 2.57 17.02
CA VAL A 156 10.88 2.15 17.32
C VAL A 156 10.73 1.80 18.81
N LEU A 157 11.64 0.99 19.35
CA LEU A 157 11.61 0.61 20.78
C LEU A 157 11.71 1.82 21.71
N LYS A 158 12.51 2.82 21.34
CA LYS A 158 12.64 4.07 22.07
C LYS A 158 11.35 4.92 22.04
N ALA A 159 10.61 4.87 20.93
CA ALA A 159 9.39 5.66 20.73
C ALA A 159 8.16 5.03 21.41
N ILE A 160 8.10 3.69 21.53
CA ILE A 160 6.99 2.97 22.14
C ILE A 160 6.85 3.35 23.62
N SER A 161 5.62 3.61 24.04
CA SER A 161 5.22 3.82 25.44
C SER A 161 4.02 2.93 25.80
N ASP A 162 3.61 2.93 27.05
CA ASP A 162 2.41 2.20 27.52
C ASP A 162 1.10 2.74 26.89
N LYS A 163 1.16 3.93 26.29
CA LYS A 163 0.04 4.58 25.60
C LYS A 163 -0.01 4.26 24.10
N THR A 164 1.04 3.68 23.54
CA THR A 164 1.10 3.38 22.12
C THR A 164 0.09 2.29 21.76
N LYS A 165 -0.82 2.58 20.81
CA LYS A 165 -1.84 1.65 20.30
C LYS A 165 -1.63 1.28 18.86
N ILE A 166 -1.11 2.19 18.06
CA ILE A 166 -0.94 2.01 16.62
C ILE A 166 0.46 2.48 16.22
N ILE A 167 1.10 1.72 15.35
CA ILE A 167 2.27 2.12 14.58
C ILE A 167 1.85 2.12 13.11
N SER A 168 1.90 3.27 12.42
CA SER A 168 1.55 3.37 11.01
C SER A 168 2.76 3.84 10.23
N ILE A 169 3.36 2.96 9.43
CA ILE A 169 4.66 3.16 8.80
C ILE A 169 4.71 2.62 7.38
N ALA A 170 5.45 3.31 6.51
CA ALA A 170 5.77 2.81 5.17
C ALA A 170 6.84 1.72 5.24
N GLN A 171 6.64 0.62 4.50
CA GLN A 171 7.69 -0.39 4.32
C GLN A 171 8.84 0.20 3.52
N VAL A 172 8.55 0.83 2.38
CA VAL A 172 9.53 1.54 1.55
C VAL A 172 9.09 2.99 1.41
N SER A 173 9.96 3.91 1.82
CA SER A 173 9.68 5.34 1.70
C SER A 173 9.69 5.77 0.23
N ASN A 174 8.65 6.50 -0.19
CA ASN A 174 8.56 7.06 -1.55
C ASN A 174 9.60 8.17 -1.83
N VAL A 175 10.19 8.75 -0.79
CA VAL A 175 11.19 9.83 -0.89
C VAL A 175 12.60 9.31 -0.66
N LEU A 176 12.80 8.57 0.43
CA LEU A 176 14.11 8.12 0.87
C LEU A 176 14.52 6.78 0.26
N GLY A 177 13.55 5.97 -0.15
CA GLY A 177 13.79 4.69 -0.84
C GLY A 177 14.43 3.59 0.03
N PHE A 178 14.49 3.77 1.35
CA PHE A 178 14.96 2.70 2.25
C PHE A 178 13.83 1.71 2.54
N ASP A 179 14.21 0.47 2.77
CA ASP A 179 13.35 -0.60 3.24
C ASP A 179 13.40 -0.67 4.77
N GLY A 180 12.24 -0.65 5.42
CA GLY A 180 12.13 -0.70 6.88
C GLY A 180 12.12 -2.13 7.41
N PRO A 181 12.58 -2.38 8.66
CA PRO A 181 12.57 -3.69 9.31
C PRO A 181 11.16 -4.06 9.82
N ILE A 182 10.20 -4.15 8.87
CA ILE A 182 8.76 -4.29 9.20
C ILE A 182 8.47 -5.55 10.00
N LYS A 183 9.10 -6.69 9.66
CA LYS A 183 8.87 -7.95 10.35
C LYS A 183 9.20 -7.87 11.83
N GLU A 184 10.36 -7.34 12.16
CA GLU A 184 10.83 -7.18 13.53
C GLU A 184 9.96 -6.17 14.28
N ILE A 185 9.54 -5.09 13.60
CA ILE A 185 8.64 -4.08 14.19
C ILE A 185 7.27 -4.70 14.49
N CYS A 186 6.68 -5.46 13.56
CA CYS A 186 5.40 -6.14 13.79
C CYS A 186 5.50 -7.12 14.96
N GLN A 187 6.55 -7.92 15.03
CA GLN A 187 6.74 -8.86 16.15
C GLN A 187 6.77 -8.12 17.50
N ILE A 188 7.58 -7.08 17.60
CA ILE A 188 7.70 -6.26 18.82
C ILE A 188 6.38 -5.58 19.21
N ALA A 189 5.66 -5.07 18.22
CA ALA A 189 4.37 -4.40 18.42
C ALA A 189 3.30 -5.38 18.90
N HIS A 190 3.17 -6.54 18.24
CA HIS A 190 2.18 -7.56 18.59
C HIS A 190 2.40 -8.14 19.98
N GLU A 191 3.65 -8.35 20.42
CA GLU A 191 3.97 -8.76 21.79
C GLU A 191 3.45 -7.76 22.86
N ARG A 192 3.18 -6.51 22.45
CA ARG A 192 2.68 -5.42 23.30
C ARG A 192 1.21 -5.08 23.05
N GLY A 193 0.53 -5.82 22.18
CA GLY A 193 -0.84 -5.54 21.79
C GLY A 193 -1.00 -4.28 20.95
N ILE A 194 0.07 -3.82 20.29
CA ILE A 194 0.08 -2.66 19.40
C ILE A 194 -0.22 -3.14 17.97
N ILE A 195 -1.11 -2.45 17.29
CA ILE A 195 -1.44 -2.73 15.89
C ILE A 195 -0.46 -2.01 14.97
N VAL A 196 -0.04 -2.71 13.90
CA VAL A 196 0.82 -2.13 12.86
C VAL A 196 0.03 -1.97 11.57
N CYS A 197 -0.04 -0.73 11.08
CA CYS A 197 -0.54 -0.39 9.76
C CYS A 197 0.66 -0.15 8.84
N VAL A 198 0.80 -0.97 7.81
CA VAL A 198 1.94 -0.87 6.88
C VAL A 198 1.48 -0.25 5.55
N ASP A 199 2.04 0.89 5.20
CA ASP A 199 1.89 1.45 3.85
C ASP A 199 2.83 0.71 2.88
N GLY A 200 2.24 -0.16 2.07
CA GLY A 200 2.94 -0.97 1.07
C GLY A 200 2.94 -0.37 -0.34
N ALA A 201 2.56 0.89 -0.52
CA ALA A 201 2.40 1.49 -1.85
C ALA A 201 3.65 1.38 -2.72
N GLN A 202 4.84 1.53 -2.14
CA GLN A 202 6.11 1.44 -2.86
C GLN A 202 6.76 0.05 -2.78
N SER A 203 6.40 -0.79 -1.81
CA SER A 203 7.05 -2.10 -1.62
C SER A 203 6.43 -3.21 -2.48
N ILE A 204 5.11 -3.29 -2.57
CA ILE A 204 4.41 -4.37 -3.30
C ILE A 204 4.89 -4.59 -4.74
N PRO A 205 5.20 -3.54 -5.55
CA PRO A 205 5.73 -3.75 -6.90
C PRO A 205 7.12 -4.37 -6.95
N HIS A 206 7.88 -4.33 -5.85
CA HIS A 206 9.30 -4.72 -5.81
C HIS A 206 9.58 -5.93 -4.92
N GLU A 207 8.71 -6.20 -3.96
CA GLU A 207 8.91 -7.25 -2.97
C GLU A 207 7.77 -8.28 -2.97
N LEU A 208 8.15 -9.55 -2.82
CA LEU A 208 7.20 -10.65 -2.76
C LEU A 208 6.62 -10.74 -1.34
N SER A 209 5.45 -10.11 -1.15
CA SER A 209 4.59 -10.33 0.02
C SER A 209 4.91 -9.53 1.30
N LEU A 210 4.00 -8.62 1.63
CA LEU A 210 3.96 -7.91 2.91
C LEU A 210 3.65 -8.83 4.10
N ILE A 211 2.75 -9.80 3.95
CA ILE A 211 2.26 -10.62 5.07
C ILE A 211 3.27 -11.67 5.51
N HIS A 212 4.12 -12.18 4.63
CA HIS A 212 5.25 -13.01 5.06
C HIS A 212 6.27 -12.25 5.93
N ILE A 213 6.16 -10.93 5.98
CA ILE A 213 7.01 -10.04 6.75
C ILE A 213 6.33 -9.62 8.05
N SER A 214 5.01 -9.51 8.07
CA SER A 214 4.22 -8.90 9.15
C SER A 214 3.52 -9.91 10.09
N GLU A 215 3.59 -11.22 9.85
CA GLU A 215 3.09 -12.25 10.78
C GLU A 215 4.12 -12.67 11.81
#